data_96eca2b1c36ab5701ca9748f4b8ab931
#
_entry.id   96eca2b1c36ab5701ca9748f4b8ab931
#
_cell.length_a   1.000
_cell.length_b   1.000
_cell.length_c   1.000
_cell.angle_alpha   90.00
_cell.angle_beta   90.00
_cell.angle_gamma   90.00
#
_symmetry.space_group_name_H-M   'P 1'
#
loop_
_entity.id
_entity.type
_entity.pdbx_description
1 polymer ?
#
loop_
_entity_poly.entity_id
_entity_poly.type
_entity_poly.pdbx_seq_one_letter_code
_entity_poly.pdbx_strand_id
1 'polypeptide(L)'
;NKPMPIEEEHSFKEFLTSIGDSIVLVADDEIVKVHVHTNHPGQAIERALTYGALSRMKIDNMREEHQEKLIKDAEKLAKQQEEEEKQQTPPKETGFIAVSAGAGLTDIFRELGVDYLIEGGQTMNPSTEDMLNAIDKVNAKTIYILPNNKNIILAANQARDLTEDKEIIVIPTKTIPQGVTALISFVPEKTSEENTAEMTDAISRVHTGQITYAVRDTRIEDKEIHEGDIMGIGDKGILAVGSGKENVAVATVNAMMTDDAEVISIYYGCDASEEKAEALAAVLEEKYPDCEVEVNNGGQPIYYYIISVE
;
A
#
# COMPACT_ATOMS: atom_id res chain seq x y z
N ASN A 1 52.83 -4.04 24.96
CA ASN A 1 52.74 -4.23 23.52
C ASN A 1 54.11 -3.94 22.94
N LYS A 2 54.71 -4.86 22.23
CA LYS A 2 55.95 -4.64 21.47
C LYS A 2 55.54 -4.42 20.01
N PRO A 3 56.17 -3.49 19.27
CA PRO A 3 55.94 -3.35 17.85
C PRO A 3 56.25 -4.66 17.12
N MET A 4 55.48 -4.96 16.06
CA MET A 4 55.70 -6.16 15.27
C MET A 4 57.06 -6.08 14.57
N PRO A 5 57.96 -7.11 14.71
CA PRO A 5 59.25 -7.12 14.02
C PRO A 5 59.04 -7.14 12.49
N ILE A 6 59.91 -6.43 11.75
CA ILE A 6 59.83 -6.31 10.28
C ILE A 6 59.83 -7.71 9.58
N GLU A 7 60.56 -8.68 10.15
CA GLU A 7 60.61 -10.06 9.64
C GLU A 7 59.25 -10.76 9.79
N GLU A 8 58.55 -10.52 10.91
CA GLU A 8 57.21 -11.06 11.15
C GLU A 8 56.15 -10.40 10.27
N GLU A 9 56.27 -9.09 10.05
CA GLU A 9 55.41 -8.34 9.12
C GLU A 9 55.53 -8.91 7.70
N HIS A 10 56.76 -9.14 7.24
CA HIS A 10 57.04 -9.70 5.90
C HIS A 10 56.49 -11.13 5.78
N SER A 11 56.76 -11.98 6.76
CA SER A 11 56.23 -13.35 6.82
C SER A 11 54.71 -13.38 6.82
N PHE A 12 54.04 -12.47 7.53
CA PHE A 12 52.59 -12.39 7.57
C PHE A 12 52.04 -11.94 6.24
N LYS A 13 52.66 -10.93 5.60
CA LYS A 13 52.27 -10.46 4.29
C LYS A 13 52.40 -11.55 3.21
N GLU A 14 53.51 -12.34 3.23
CA GLU A 14 53.71 -13.45 2.33
C GLU A 14 52.63 -14.53 2.51
N PHE A 15 52.31 -14.86 3.78
CA PHE A 15 51.22 -15.78 4.07
C PHE A 15 49.88 -15.31 3.50
N LEU A 16 49.50 -14.01 3.74
CA LEU A 16 48.28 -13.45 3.22
C LEU A 16 48.24 -13.49 1.68
N THR A 17 49.41 -13.25 1.03
CA THR A 17 49.54 -13.33 -0.42
C THR A 17 49.31 -14.75 -0.95
N SER A 18 49.63 -15.78 -0.15
CA SER A 18 49.39 -17.17 -0.55
C SER A 18 47.93 -17.60 -0.50
N ILE A 19 47.08 -16.88 0.25
CA ILE A 19 45.65 -17.22 0.46
C ILE A 19 44.67 -16.21 -0.10
N GLY A 20 45.17 -15.07 -0.62
CA GLY A 20 44.30 -13.98 -1.11
C GLY A 20 45.03 -12.94 -1.96
N ASP A 21 44.31 -11.89 -2.28
CA ASP A 21 44.81 -10.74 -3.04
C ASP A 21 44.42 -9.40 -2.38
N SER A 22 44.75 -8.28 -3.03
CA SER A 22 44.42 -6.93 -2.56
C SER A 22 44.81 -6.66 -1.13
N ILE A 23 46.03 -7.12 -0.76
CA ILE A 23 46.50 -7.09 0.62
C ILE A 23 47.04 -5.70 0.95
N VAL A 24 46.49 -5.13 2.05
CA VAL A 24 47.06 -3.98 2.72
C VAL A 24 47.43 -4.36 4.14
N LEU A 25 48.71 -4.33 4.47
CA LEU A 25 49.23 -4.55 5.81
C LEU A 25 50.04 -3.34 6.21
N VAL A 26 49.63 -2.67 7.29
CA VAL A 26 50.31 -1.51 7.85
C VAL A 26 50.52 -1.73 9.32
N ALA A 27 51.80 -1.81 9.73
CA ALA A 27 52.18 -1.94 11.11
C ALA A 27 52.59 -0.57 11.67
N ASP A 28 52.08 -0.23 12.84
CA ASP A 28 52.45 0.91 13.67
C ASP A 28 52.93 0.38 15.03
N ASP A 29 53.47 1.25 15.87
CA ASP A 29 54.02 0.87 17.17
C ASP A 29 53.01 0.15 18.10
N GLU A 30 51.72 0.38 17.93
CA GLU A 30 50.67 -0.14 18.78
C GLU A 30 49.69 -1.08 18.04
N ILE A 31 49.52 -0.92 16.73
CA ILE A 31 48.44 -1.60 15.96
C ILE A 31 48.97 -2.07 14.62
N VAL A 32 48.55 -3.29 14.22
CA VAL A 32 48.71 -3.76 12.84
C VAL A 32 47.33 -3.76 12.17
N LYS A 33 47.19 -3.00 11.10
CA LYS A 33 45.99 -2.98 10.26
C LYS A 33 46.17 -3.93 9.09
N VAL A 34 45.21 -4.82 8.92
CA VAL A 34 45.22 -5.82 7.84
C VAL A 34 43.94 -5.72 7.04
N HIS A 35 44.08 -5.69 5.72
CA HIS A 35 42.99 -5.87 4.76
C HIS A 35 43.42 -6.92 3.75
N VAL A 36 42.57 -7.88 3.46
CA VAL A 36 42.85 -8.95 2.49
C VAL A 36 41.55 -9.42 1.85
N HIS A 37 41.55 -9.59 0.53
CA HIS A 37 40.50 -10.30 -0.19
C HIS A 37 40.87 -11.78 -0.26
N THR A 38 40.10 -12.64 0.38
CA THR A 38 40.41 -14.07 0.45
C THR A 38 39.15 -14.93 0.49
N ASN A 39 39.25 -16.14 -0.08
CA ASN A 39 38.24 -17.18 0.10
C ASN A 39 38.45 -17.98 1.41
N HIS A 40 39.51 -17.68 2.17
CA HIS A 40 39.89 -18.38 3.39
C HIS A 40 40.02 -17.41 4.60
N PRO A 41 38.95 -16.67 4.96
CA PRO A 41 39.02 -15.66 6.03
C PRO A 41 39.39 -16.27 7.38
N GLY A 42 38.98 -17.50 7.65
CA GLY A 42 39.36 -18.22 8.87
C GLY A 42 40.88 -18.42 9.03
N GLN A 43 41.58 -18.72 7.93
CA GLN A 43 43.05 -18.89 7.96
C GLN A 43 43.77 -17.54 8.19
N ALA A 44 43.25 -16.49 7.59
CA ALA A 44 43.79 -15.12 7.81
C ALA A 44 43.64 -14.70 9.29
N ILE A 45 42.46 -14.96 9.89
CA ILE A 45 42.19 -14.71 11.32
C ILE A 45 43.09 -15.54 12.23
N GLU A 46 43.17 -16.84 11.97
CA GLU A 46 43.99 -17.79 12.79
C GLU A 46 45.45 -17.37 12.76
N ARG A 47 45.98 -17.00 11.60
CA ARG A 47 47.37 -16.53 11.48
C ARG A 47 47.58 -15.18 12.19
N ALA A 48 46.64 -14.24 12.07
CA ALA A 48 46.72 -12.97 12.74
C ALA A 48 46.72 -13.12 14.27
N LEU A 49 45.96 -14.04 14.83
CA LEU A 49 45.94 -14.35 16.27
C LEU A 49 47.29 -14.81 16.83
N THR A 50 48.21 -15.34 16.01
CA THR A 50 49.55 -15.74 16.46
C THR A 50 50.41 -14.51 16.78
N TYR A 51 50.05 -13.31 16.27
CA TYR A 51 50.78 -12.07 16.51
C TYR A 51 50.17 -11.21 17.61
N GLY A 52 48.87 -11.40 17.89
CA GLY A 52 48.21 -10.62 18.94
C GLY A 52 46.68 -10.76 18.94
N ALA A 53 46.05 -10.02 19.86
CA ALA A 53 44.60 -9.98 19.94
C ALA A 53 43.99 -9.16 18.79
N LEU A 54 42.87 -9.64 18.24
CA LEU A 54 42.16 -8.96 17.16
C LEU A 54 41.06 -8.04 17.72
N SER A 55 40.92 -6.86 17.14
CA SER A 55 39.86 -5.93 17.43
C SER A 55 39.31 -5.33 16.15
N ARG A 56 38.03 -4.89 16.16
CA ARG A 56 37.38 -4.21 15.03
C ARG A 56 37.41 -5.04 13.73
N MET A 57 37.15 -6.35 13.86
CA MET A 57 37.07 -7.23 12.69
C MET A 57 35.80 -6.93 11.87
N LYS A 58 35.97 -6.84 10.55
CA LYS A 58 34.89 -6.75 9.58
C LYS A 58 35.13 -7.84 8.52
N ILE A 59 34.12 -8.63 8.24
CA ILE A 59 34.16 -9.68 7.23
C ILE A 59 32.92 -9.52 6.36
N ASP A 60 33.15 -9.15 5.10
CA ASP A 60 32.09 -8.94 4.14
C ASP A 60 32.15 -10.00 3.04
N ASN A 61 31.00 -10.48 2.59
CA ASN A 61 30.93 -11.35 1.42
C ASN A 61 30.86 -10.50 0.15
N MET A 62 32.01 -10.33 -0.50
CA MET A 62 32.10 -9.52 -1.73
C MET A 62 31.20 -9.99 -2.88
N ARG A 63 30.75 -11.26 -2.86
CA ARG A 63 29.82 -11.76 -3.87
C ARG A 63 28.41 -11.22 -3.61
N GLU A 64 27.99 -11.11 -2.37
CA GLU A 64 26.69 -10.52 -1.99
C GLU A 64 26.70 -9.03 -2.26
N GLU A 65 27.76 -8.32 -1.89
CA GLU A 65 27.92 -6.89 -2.15
C GLU A 65 27.89 -6.56 -3.66
N HIS A 66 28.49 -7.44 -4.49
CA HIS A 66 28.44 -7.29 -5.94
C HIS A 66 27.03 -7.54 -6.51
N GLN A 67 26.29 -8.51 -5.98
CA GLN A 67 24.90 -8.76 -6.38
C GLN A 67 23.98 -7.60 -5.98
N GLU A 68 24.12 -7.09 -4.75
CA GLU A 68 23.36 -5.91 -4.32
C GLU A 68 23.63 -4.68 -5.18
N LYS A 69 24.90 -4.49 -5.59
CA LYS A 69 25.27 -3.38 -6.48
C LYS A 69 24.66 -3.55 -7.87
N LEU A 70 24.69 -4.77 -8.44
CA LEU A 70 24.05 -5.07 -9.73
C LEU A 70 22.54 -4.85 -9.69
N ILE A 71 21.87 -5.22 -8.59
CA ILE A 71 20.43 -4.99 -8.40
C ILE A 71 20.15 -3.48 -8.34
N LYS A 72 20.90 -2.72 -7.54
CA LYS A 72 20.75 -1.26 -7.44
C LYS A 72 21.04 -0.54 -8.77
N ASP A 73 22.05 -0.99 -9.52
CA ASP A 73 22.37 -0.44 -10.83
C ASP A 73 21.27 -0.77 -11.86
N ALA A 74 20.69 -1.99 -11.82
CA ALA A 74 19.56 -2.37 -12.65
C ALA A 74 18.29 -1.57 -12.31
N GLU A 75 17.99 -1.38 -11.04
CA GLU A 75 16.86 -0.53 -10.57
C GLU A 75 17.05 0.93 -11.01
N LYS A 76 18.29 1.44 -10.96
CA LYS A 76 18.60 2.80 -11.39
C LYS A 76 18.46 2.97 -12.91
N LEU A 77 18.88 1.94 -13.69
CA LEU A 77 18.69 1.93 -15.14
C LEU A 77 17.19 1.85 -15.51
N ALA A 78 16.43 1.00 -14.81
CA ALA A 78 14.98 0.88 -15.01
C ALA A 78 14.28 2.21 -14.72
N LYS A 79 14.62 2.88 -13.61
CA LYS A 79 14.09 4.22 -13.30
C LYS A 79 14.45 5.27 -14.35
N GLN A 80 15.69 5.25 -14.86
CA GLN A 80 16.10 6.16 -15.94
C GLN A 80 15.35 5.89 -17.25
N GLN A 81 15.09 4.63 -17.60
CA GLN A 81 14.29 4.28 -18.76
C GLN A 81 12.82 4.69 -18.59
N GLU A 82 12.23 4.50 -17.40
CA GLU A 82 10.88 4.97 -17.10
C GLU A 82 10.78 6.51 -17.15
N GLU A 83 11.80 7.23 -16.68
CA GLU A 83 11.86 8.68 -16.78
C GLU A 83 12.03 9.18 -18.21
N GLU A 84 12.85 8.49 -19.04
CA GLU A 84 13.02 8.81 -20.45
C GLU A 84 11.75 8.50 -21.27
N GLU A 85 11.03 7.42 -20.97
CA GLU A 85 9.74 7.09 -21.61
C GLU A 85 8.65 8.11 -21.21
N LYS A 86 8.61 8.56 -19.95
CA LYS A 86 7.71 9.63 -19.51
C LYS A 86 7.97 10.96 -20.19
N GLN A 87 9.23 11.28 -20.50
CA GLN A 87 9.60 12.51 -21.23
C GLN A 87 9.23 12.46 -22.72
N GLN A 88 9.02 11.27 -23.29
CA GLN A 88 8.67 11.09 -24.70
C GLN A 88 7.17 11.08 -24.96
N THR A 89 6.33 10.81 -23.96
CA THR A 89 4.87 10.84 -24.06
C THR A 89 4.31 12.15 -23.52
N PRO A 90 3.51 12.91 -24.28
CA PRO A 90 2.88 14.09 -23.74
C PRO A 90 1.99 13.71 -22.54
N PRO A 91 1.96 14.53 -21.49
CA PRO A 91 1.14 14.25 -20.33
C PRO A 91 -0.34 14.19 -20.71
N LYS A 92 -1.09 13.27 -20.12
CA LYS A 92 -2.55 13.25 -20.17
C LYS A 92 -3.09 14.56 -19.56
N GLU A 93 -4.26 15.00 -19.98
CA GLU A 93 -4.91 16.14 -19.32
C GLU A 93 -5.28 15.77 -17.88
N THR A 94 -5.84 14.58 -17.67
CA THR A 94 -6.30 14.10 -16.37
C THR A 94 -5.80 12.70 -16.07
N GLY A 95 -5.39 12.47 -14.83
CA GLY A 95 -5.03 11.16 -14.28
C GLY A 95 -5.72 10.88 -12.95
N PHE A 96 -5.82 9.61 -12.57
CA PHE A 96 -6.49 9.17 -11.35
C PHE A 96 -5.59 8.26 -10.52
N ILE A 97 -5.56 8.53 -9.22
CA ILE A 97 -4.94 7.67 -8.21
C ILE A 97 -6.02 7.25 -7.22
N ALA A 98 -6.14 5.96 -6.94
CA ALA A 98 -7.05 5.48 -5.91
C ALA A 98 -6.33 4.56 -4.92
N VAL A 99 -6.82 4.54 -3.68
CA VAL A 99 -6.38 3.58 -2.66
C VAL A 99 -7.38 2.44 -2.62
N SER A 100 -6.90 1.20 -2.71
CA SER A 100 -7.74 0.01 -2.70
C SER A 100 -7.03 -1.18 -2.06
N ALA A 101 -7.78 -2.10 -1.49
CA ALA A 101 -7.31 -3.39 -1.00
C ALA A 101 -8.27 -4.49 -1.44
N GLY A 102 -7.74 -5.46 -2.17
CA GLY A 102 -8.51 -6.55 -2.76
C GLY A 102 -8.37 -6.59 -4.28
N ALA A 103 -8.17 -7.79 -4.83
CA ALA A 103 -7.90 -7.97 -6.26
C ALA A 103 -9.07 -7.49 -7.13
N GLY A 104 -10.30 -7.84 -6.76
CA GLY A 104 -11.48 -7.45 -7.51
C GLY A 104 -11.74 -5.95 -7.47
N LEU A 105 -11.58 -5.30 -6.30
CA LEU A 105 -11.67 -3.84 -6.21
C LEU A 105 -10.60 -3.14 -7.06
N THR A 106 -9.39 -3.72 -7.09
CA THR A 106 -8.29 -3.22 -7.95
C THR A 106 -8.69 -3.28 -9.43
N ASP A 107 -9.32 -4.36 -9.86
CA ASP A 107 -9.75 -4.53 -11.25
C ASP A 107 -10.88 -3.55 -11.60
N ILE A 108 -11.87 -3.37 -10.71
CA ILE A 108 -12.93 -2.37 -10.87
C ILE A 108 -12.34 -0.96 -11.07
N PHE A 109 -11.42 -0.52 -10.22
CA PHE A 109 -10.78 0.78 -10.38
C PHE A 109 -9.98 0.92 -11.68
N ARG A 110 -9.31 -0.15 -12.13
CA ARG A 110 -8.61 -0.15 -13.42
C ARG A 110 -9.57 -0.02 -14.61
N GLU A 111 -10.68 -0.75 -14.57
CA GLU A 111 -11.73 -0.66 -15.60
C GLU A 111 -12.35 0.74 -15.67
N LEU A 112 -12.48 1.42 -14.52
CA LEU A 112 -12.92 2.81 -14.43
C LEU A 112 -11.85 3.83 -14.84
N GLY A 113 -10.65 3.39 -15.23
CA GLY A 113 -9.61 4.26 -15.80
C GLY A 113 -8.64 4.83 -14.78
N VAL A 114 -8.51 4.26 -13.59
CA VAL A 114 -7.50 4.67 -12.61
C VAL A 114 -6.10 4.33 -13.11
N ASP A 115 -5.23 5.33 -13.20
CA ASP A 115 -3.86 5.20 -13.72
C ASP A 115 -2.91 4.53 -12.73
N TYR A 116 -3.10 4.78 -11.44
CA TYR A 116 -2.27 4.20 -10.39
C TYR A 116 -3.08 3.82 -9.15
N LEU A 117 -2.87 2.60 -8.67
CA LEU A 117 -3.51 2.09 -7.47
C LEU A 117 -2.48 1.94 -6.35
N ILE A 118 -2.79 2.51 -5.19
CA ILE A 118 -2.02 2.33 -3.97
C ILE A 118 -2.69 1.23 -3.17
N GLU A 119 -1.96 0.15 -2.91
CA GLU A 119 -2.46 -0.93 -2.07
C GLU A 119 -2.49 -0.47 -0.61
N GLY A 120 -3.64 -0.59 0.03
CA GLY A 120 -3.81 -0.22 1.44
C GLY A 120 -5.25 0.15 1.80
N GLY A 121 -5.42 0.66 3.00
CA GLY A 121 -6.70 1.26 3.43
C GLY A 121 -7.29 0.72 4.72
N GLN A 122 -7.13 -0.56 5.09
CA GLN A 122 -7.77 -1.11 6.29
C GLN A 122 -6.77 -1.39 7.41
N THR A 123 -5.67 -2.05 7.11
CA THR A 123 -4.63 -2.40 8.07
C THR A 123 -3.33 -1.62 7.87
N MET A 124 -3.10 -1.15 6.65
CA MET A 124 -1.95 -0.32 6.29
C MET A 124 -2.45 0.94 5.59
N ASN A 125 -2.39 2.06 6.30
CA ASN A 125 -2.67 3.36 5.70
C ASN A 125 -1.42 3.83 4.94
N PRO A 126 -1.53 4.10 3.62
CA PRO A 126 -0.46 4.71 2.86
C PRO A 126 0.02 6.01 3.49
N SER A 127 1.32 6.22 3.47
CA SER A 127 1.97 7.45 3.95
C SER A 127 1.87 8.59 2.92
N THR A 128 2.25 9.79 3.32
CA THR A 128 2.41 10.92 2.39
C THR A 128 3.46 10.62 1.32
N GLU A 129 4.52 9.87 1.66
CA GLU A 129 5.56 9.45 0.71
C GLU A 129 5.01 8.47 -0.33
N ASP A 130 4.15 7.53 0.07
CA ASP A 130 3.49 6.61 -0.88
C ASP A 130 2.60 7.38 -1.87
N MET A 131 1.91 8.43 -1.40
CA MET A 131 1.11 9.31 -2.26
C MET A 131 1.99 10.10 -3.23
N LEU A 132 3.11 10.67 -2.78
CA LEU A 132 4.05 11.38 -3.65
C LEU A 132 4.64 10.45 -4.71
N ASN A 133 5.04 9.24 -4.32
CA ASN A 133 5.53 8.23 -5.25
C ASN A 133 4.47 7.81 -6.29
N ALA A 134 3.18 7.80 -5.92
CA ALA A 134 2.10 7.54 -6.86
C ALA A 134 1.89 8.71 -7.82
N ILE A 135 1.92 9.95 -7.33
CA ILE A 135 1.82 11.18 -8.14
C ILE A 135 2.94 11.22 -9.19
N ASP A 136 4.16 10.86 -8.82
CA ASP A 136 5.31 10.84 -9.73
C ASP A 136 5.15 9.81 -10.86
N LYS A 137 4.44 8.72 -10.60
CA LYS A 137 4.21 7.65 -11.59
C LYS A 137 3.11 7.99 -12.61
N VAL A 138 2.23 8.92 -12.30
CA VAL A 138 1.14 9.33 -13.19
C VAL A 138 1.57 10.53 -14.02
N ASN A 139 1.72 10.32 -15.35
CA ASN A 139 2.06 11.38 -16.29
C ASN A 139 0.81 12.13 -16.75
N ALA A 140 0.29 13.03 -15.89
CA ALA A 140 -0.87 13.86 -16.15
C ALA A 140 -0.66 15.28 -15.61
N LYS A 141 -1.38 16.28 -16.18
CA LYS A 141 -1.35 17.67 -15.73
C LYS A 141 -2.15 17.84 -14.45
N THR A 142 -3.37 17.29 -14.42
CA THR A 142 -4.27 17.28 -13.26
C THR A 142 -4.43 15.85 -12.78
N ILE A 143 -4.24 15.61 -11.49
CA ILE A 143 -4.38 14.27 -10.89
C ILE A 143 -5.42 14.32 -9.78
N TYR A 144 -6.45 13.49 -9.91
CA TYR A 144 -7.44 13.26 -8.87
C TYR A 144 -7.00 12.11 -7.98
N ILE A 145 -7.00 12.33 -6.66
CA ILE A 145 -6.70 11.31 -5.66
C ILE A 145 -7.97 10.92 -4.92
N LEU A 146 -8.26 9.62 -4.90
CA LEU A 146 -9.39 9.00 -4.22
C LEU A 146 -8.87 8.17 -3.04
N PRO A 147 -8.81 8.72 -1.82
CA PRO A 147 -8.26 8.04 -0.66
C PRO A 147 -9.06 6.82 -0.20
N ASN A 148 -10.37 6.79 -0.40
CA ASN A 148 -11.30 5.72 -0.06
C ASN A 148 -11.25 5.26 1.42
N ASN A 149 -10.64 6.09 2.26
CA ASN A 149 -10.56 5.90 3.69
C ASN A 149 -10.32 7.24 4.40
N LYS A 150 -11.12 7.53 5.43
CA LYS A 150 -11.02 8.79 6.19
C LYS A 150 -9.62 9.05 6.79
N ASN A 151 -8.89 7.99 7.15
CA ASN A 151 -7.57 8.10 7.77
C ASN A 151 -6.47 8.47 6.76
N ILE A 152 -6.74 8.28 5.46
CA ILE A 152 -5.77 8.51 4.39
C ILE A 152 -5.92 9.92 3.79
N ILE A 153 -7.08 10.57 3.95
CA ILE A 153 -7.36 11.90 3.40
C ILE A 153 -6.29 12.92 3.82
N LEU A 154 -5.81 12.85 5.06
CA LEU A 154 -4.77 13.77 5.54
C LEU A 154 -3.45 13.57 4.78
N ALA A 155 -3.01 12.34 4.58
CA ALA A 155 -1.78 12.04 3.83
C ALA A 155 -1.89 12.48 2.36
N ALA A 156 -3.05 12.28 1.73
CA ALA A 156 -3.32 12.75 0.37
C ALA A 156 -3.27 14.29 0.27
N ASN A 157 -3.86 15.00 1.23
CA ASN A 157 -3.80 16.47 1.26
C ASN A 157 -2.37 16.98 1.49
N GLN A 158 -1.59 16.34 2.34
CA GLN A 158 -0.18 16.69 2.54
C GLN A 158 0.65 16.47 1.27
N ALA A 159 0.41 15.38 0.55
CA ALA A 159 1.08 15.14 -0.72
C ALA A 159 0.70 16.18 -1.78
N ARG A 160 -0.58 16.58 -1.85
CA ARG A 160 -1.03 17.71 -2.70
C ARG A 160 -0.25 18.98 -2.38
N ASP A 161 -0.15 19.35 -1.10
CA ASP A 161 0.47 20.59 -0.66
C ASP A 161 2.00 20.61 -0.90
N LEU A 162 2.62 19.44 -1.09
CA LEU A 162 4.04 19.26 -1.39
C LEU A 162 4.34 19.16 -2.90
N THR A 163 3.33 19.00 -3.74
CA THR A 163 3.49 18.87 -5.19
C THR A 163 3.34 20.23 -5.86
N GLU A 164 4.37 20.68 -6.60
CA GLU A 164 4.40 22.01 -7.22
C GLU A 164 4.24 21.97 -8.76
N ASP A 165 4.54 20.84 -9.39
CA ASP A 165 4.65 20.69 -10.85
C ASP A 165 3.35 20.20 -11.53
N LYS A 166 2.37 19.75 -10.75
CA LYS A 166 1.08 19.22 -11.21
C LYS A 166 -0.06 19.77 -10.37
N GLU A 167 -1.24 19.86 -10.97
CA GLU A 167 -2.47 20.14 -10.22
C GLU A 167 -2.96 18.87 -9.53
N ILE A 168 -2.96 18.85 -8.19
CA ILE A 168 -3.44 17.71 -7.41
C ILE A 168 -4.75 18.04 -6.74
N ILE A 169 -5.77 17.23 -6.99
CA ILE A 169 -7.11 17.39 -6.44
C ILE A 169 -7.44 16.15 -5.61
N VAL A 170 -7.72 16.34 -4.33
CA VAL A 170 -8.14 15.26 -3.43
C VAL A 170 -9.65 15.28 -3.31
N ILE A 171 -10.32 14.26 -3.85
CA ILE A 171 -11.75 14.03 -3.60
C ILE A 171 -11.85 13.29 -2.26
N PRO A 172 -12.57 13.82 -1.25
CA PRO A 172 -12.50 13.32 0.11
C PRO A 172 -13.34 12.03 0.32
N THR A 173 -13.10 11.02 -0.53
CA THR A 173 -13.75 9.71 -0.45
C THR A 173 -13.31 8.98 0.81
N LYS A 174 -14.27 8.45 1.57
CA LYS A 174 -14.06 7.76 2.85
C LYS A 174 -14.23 6.26 2.73
N THR A 175 -14.82 5.79 1.62
CA THR A 175 -15.14 4.40 1.36
C THR A 175 -14.90 4.06 -0.11
N ILE A 176 -14.77 2.77 -0.41
CA ILE A 176 -14.58 2.27 -1.78
C ILE A 176 -15.77 2.67 -2.68
N PRO A 177 -17.05 2.45 -2.30
CA PRO A 177 -18.17 2.88 -3.13
C PRO A 177 -18.12 4.36 -3.48
N GLN A 178 -17.80 5.24 -2.51
CA GLN A 178 -17.63 6.66 -2.78
C GLN A 178 -16.56 6.93 -3.86
N GLY A 179 -15.46 6.15 -3.86
CA GLY A 179 -14.44 6.24 -4.90
C GLY A 179 -14.94 5.83 -6.28
N VAL A 180 -15.74 4.78 -6.34
CA VAL A 180 -16.37 4.28 -7.58
C VAL A 180 -17.34 5.34 -8.11
N THR A 181 -18.26 5.83 -7.29
CA THR A 181 -19.26 6.83 -7.67
C THR A 181 -18.60 8.15 -8.10
N ALA A 182 -17.52 8.56 -7.43
CA ALA A 182 -16.75 9.73 -7.83
C ALA A 182 -16.18 9.58 -9.24
N LEU A 183 -15.60 8.43 -9.59
CA LEU A 183 -15.06 8.18 -10.93
C LEU A 183 -16.14 8.15 -12.01
N ILE A 184 -17.29 7.51 -11.73
CA ILE A 184 -18.42 7.46 -12.66
C ILE A 184 -18.99 8.87 -12.92
N SER A 185 -18.93 9.77 -11.93
CA SER A 185 -19.43 11.15 -12.04
C SER A 185 -18.47 12.10 -12.76
N PHE A 186 -17.23 11.64 -13.08
CA PHE A 186 -16.26 12.48 -13.80
C PHE A 186 -16.64 12.65 -15.27
N VAL A 187 -16.60 13.88 -15.77
CA VAL A 187 -16.89 14.22 -17.17
C VAL A 187 -15.66 14.90 -17.80
N PRO A 188 -15.01 14.28 -18.80
CA PRO A 188 -13.75 14.78 -19.38
C PRO A 188 -13.84 16.21 -19.96
N GLU A 189 -15.02 16.62 -20.43
CA GLU A 189 -15.24 17.90 -21.07
C GLU A 189 -15.42 19.06 -20.08
N LYS A 190 -15.58 18.78 -18.79
CA LYS A 190 -15.73 19.78 -17.74
C LYS A 190 -14.38 20.23 -17.17
N THR A 191 -14.38 21.42 -16.57
CA THR A 191 -13.22 21.94 -15.87
C THR A 191 -12.91 21.12 -14.60
N SER A 192 -11.69 21.26 -14.06
CA SER A 192 -11.30 20.60 -12.81
C SER A 192 -12.18 21.02 -11.63
N GLU A 193 -12.60 22.29 -11.59
CA GLU A 193 -13.49 22.82 -10.55
C GLU A 193 -14.90 22.24 -10.65
N GLU A 194 -15.47 22.18 -11.86
CA GLU A 194 -16.79 21.57 -12.09
C GLU A 194 -16.79 20.08 -11.74
N ASN A 195 -15.79 19.34 -12.20
CA ASN A 195 -15.64 17.92 -11.87
C ASN A 195 -15.48 17.69 -10.36
N THR A 196 -14.66 18.52 -9.69
CA THR A 196 -14.48 18.43 -8.24
C THR A 196 -15.79 18.64 -7.50
N ALA A 197 -16.59 19.62 -7.92
CA ALA A 197 -17.88 19.90 -7.32
C ALA A 197 -18.86 18.74 -7.54
N GLU A 198 -18.96 18.20 -8.75
CA GLU A 198 -19.85 17.07 -9.07
C GLU A 198 -19.45 15.77 -8.38
N MET A 199 -18.16 15.42 -8.42
CA MET A 199 -17.66 14.23 -7.72
C MET A 199 -17.90 14.33 -6.21
N THR A 200 -17.70 15.55 -5.63
CA THR A 200 -17.95 15.78 -4.20
C THR A 200 -19.42 15.72 -3.85
N ASP A 201 -20.31 16.23 -4.70
CA ASP A 201 -21.76 16.12 -4.51
C ASP A 201 -22.21 14.66 -4.63
N ALA A 202 -21.74 13.94 -5.65
CA ALA A 202 -22.08 12.54 -5.88
C ALA A 202 -21.72 11.66 -4.67
N ILE A 203 -20.49 11.77 -4.13
CA ILE A 203 -20.09 10.98 -2.96
C ILE A 203 -20.89 11.29 -1.71
N SER A 204 -21.51 12.46 -1.62
CA SER A 204 -22.32 12.81 -0.45
C SER A 204 -23.63 12.03 -0.35
N ARG A 205 -24.10 11.47 -1.46
CA ARG A 205 -25.31 10.65 -1.56
C ARG A 205 -25.05 9.17 -1.32
N VAL A 206 -23.80 8.74 -1.34
CA VAL A 206 -23.40 7.33 -1.13
C VAL A 206 -23.38 7.01 0.34
N HIS A 207 -24.26 6.14 0.79
CA HIS A 207 -24.26 5.55 2.12
C HIS A 207 -23.54 4.21 2.07
N THR A 208 -22.53 4.01 2.93
CA THR A 208 -21.75 2.77 2.92
C THR A 208 -21.88 2.00 4.21
N GLY A 209 -22.16 0.71 4.11
CA GLY A 209 -22.15 -0.28 5.19
C GLY A 209 -21.01 -1.28 4.99
N GLN A 210 -20.26 -1.55 6.04
CA GLN A 210 -19.14 -2.49 6.03
C GLN A 210 -19.45 -3.62 7.02
N ILE A 211 -19.55 -4.85 6.52
CA ILE A 211 -19.88 -6.02 7.32
C ILE A 211 -18.61 -6.75 7.70
N THR A 212 -18.34 -6.82 9.01
CA THR A 212 -17.13 -7.42 9.58
C THR A 212 -17.43 -8.13 10.89
N TYR A 213 -16.40 -8.58 11.60
CA TYR A 213 -16.54 -9.26 12.88
C TYR A 213 -15.84 -8.49 14.01
N ALA A 214 -16.32 -8.66 15.23
CA ALA A 214 -15.73 -8.11 16.42
C ALA A 214 -14.51 -8.94 16.84
N VAL A 215 -13.36 -8.29 17.04
CA VAL A 215 -12.10 -8.93 17.47
C VAL A 215 -11.94 -9.02 18.98
N ARG A 216 -12.86 -8.45 19.74
CA ARG A 216 -12.90 -8.45 21.22
C ARG A 216 -14.26 -8.00 21.71
N ASP A 217 -14.55 -8.33 22.96
CA ASP A 217 -15.71 -7.79 23.65
C ASP A 217 -15.59 -6.28 23.82
N THR A 218 -16.65 -5.57 23.50
CA THR A 218 -16.71 -4.13 23.63
C THR A 218 -18.16 -3.68 23.87
N ARG A 219 -18.33 -2.47 24.36
CA ARG A 219 -19.62 -1.80 24.43
C ARG A 219 -19.51 -0.46 23.73
N ILE A 220 -20.33 -0.27 22.73
CA ILE A 220 -20.41 0.99 21.96
C ILE A 220 -21.84 1.50 22.05
N GLU A 221 -22.01 2.70 22.62
CA GLU A 221 -23.32 3.26 22.98
C GLU A 221 -24.08 2.29 23.86
N ASP A 222 -25.28 1.85 23.46
CA ASP A 222 -26.12 0.91 24.20
C ASP A 222 -26.01 -0.55 23.71
N LYS A 223 -25.10 -0.84 22.75
CA LYS A 223 -24.92 -2.18 22.19
C LYS A 223 -23.76 -2.91 22.87
N GLU A 224 -24.04 -4.06 23.45
CA GLU A 224 -23.03 -5.03 23.89
C GLU A 224 -22.62 -5.87 22.69
N ILE A 225 -21.33 -5.97 22.45
CA ILE A 225 -20.74 -6.66 21.30
C ILE A 225 -19.72 -7.65 21.84
N HIS A 226 -19.89 -8.91 21.51
CA HIS A 226 -18.99 -9.98 21.92
C HIS A 226 -18.00 -10.34 20.81
N GLU A 227 -16.84 -10.86 21.19
CA GLU A 227 -15.87 -11.37 20.25
C GLU A 227 -16.51 -12.40 19.30
N GLY A 228 -16.34 -12.20 17.99
CA GLY A 228 -16.94 -13.03 16.94
C GLY A 228 -18.33 -12.59 16.48
N ASP A 229 -18.98 -11.64 17.13
CA ASP A 229 -20.24 -11.05 16.64
C ASP A 229 -19.97 -10.38 15.27
N ILE A 230 -20.95 -10.49 14.38
CA ILE A 230 -20.95 -9.79 13.12
C ILE A 230 -21.50 -8.38 13.31
N MET A 231 -20.77 -7.40 12.76
CA MET A 231 -21.12 -5.99 12.85
C MET A 231 -21.34 -5.40 11.46
N GLY A 232 -22.35 -4.58 11.32
CA GLY A 232 -22.54 -3.66 10.21
C GLY A 232 -22.14 -2.25 10.63
N ILE A 233 -21.05 -1.73 10.06
CA ILE A 233 -20.49 -0.41 10.36
C ILE A 233 -20.87 0.54 9.25
N GLY A 234 -21.63 1.57 9.55
CA GLY A 234 -21.98 2.63 8.61
C GLY A 234 -21.18 3.91 8.82
N ASP A 235 -21.56 4.96 8.11
CA ASP A 235 -20.87 6.26 8.14
C ASP A 235 -20.78 6.89 9.52
N LYS A 236 -21.81 6.70 10.36
CA LYS A 236 -21.95 7.32 11.69
C LYS A 236 -21.68 6.37 12.86
N GLY A 237 -21.36 5.10 12.60
CA GLY A 237 -21.13 4.12 13.64
C GLY A 237 -21.72 2.74 13.35
N ILE A 238 -21.99 1.94 14.39
CA ILE A 238 -22.49 0.59 14.25
C ILE A 238 -24.01 0.62 14.03
N LEU A 239 -24.43 0.17 12.84
CA LEU A 239 -25.83 0.10 12.43
C LEU A 239 -26.50 -1.19 12.92
N ALA A 240 -25.82 -2.33 12.81
CA ALA A 240 -26.34 -3.63 13.17
C ALA A 240 -25.29 -4.51 13.85
N VAL A 241 -25.73 -5.40 14.75
CA VAL A 241 -24.91 -6.44 15.40
C VAL A 241 -25.73 -7.74 15.44
N GLY A 242 -25.08 -8.86 15.18
CA GLY A 242 -25.76 -10.16 15.22
C GLY A 242 -24.82 -11.33 14.91
N SER A 243 -25.38 -12.52 14.72
CA SER A 243 -24.62 -13.76 14.54
C SER A 243 -24.55 -14.27 13.09
N GLY A 244 -25.16 -13.60 12.13
CA GLY A 244 -25.17 -14.04 10.71
C GLY A 244 -24.77 -12.90 9.80
N LYS A 245 -23.81 -13.17 8.88
CA LYS A 245 -23.27 -12.18 7.95
C LYS A 245 -24.38 -11.54 7.09
N GLU A 246 -25.21 -12.39 6.48
CA GLU A 246 -26.26 -11.96 5.57
C GLU A 246 -27.40 -11.23 6.32
N ASN A 247 -27.76 -11.71 7.52
CA ASN A 247 -28.78 -11.04 8.34
C ASN A 247 -28.34 -9.65 8.81
N VAL A 248 -27.07 -9.53 9.21
CA VAL A 248 -26.49 -8.24 9.60
C VAL A 248 -26.35 -7.32 8.38
N ALA A 249 -26.02 -7.87 7.20
CA ALA A 249 -25.99 -7.12 5.96
C ALA A 249 -27.36 -6.51 5.62
N VAL A 250 -28.43 -7.33 5.65
CA VAL A 250 -29.81 -6.85 5.42
C VAL A 250 -30.20 -5.78 6.46
N ALA A 251 -29.88 -6.00 7.76
CA ALA A 251 -30.19 -5.02 8.80
C ALA A 251 -29.41 -3.70 8.60
N THR A 252 -28.18 -3.80 8.10
CA THR A 252 -27.33 -2.64 7.78
C THR A 252 -27.89 -1.85 6.61
N VAL A 253 -28.28 -2.53 5.52
CA VAL A 253 -28.94 -1.88 4.37
C VAL A 253 -30.23 -1.19 4.82
N ASN A 254 -31.08 -1.87 5.64
CA ASN A 254 -32.30 -1.25 6.16
C ASN A 254 -32.05 0.07 6.90
N ALA A 255 -30.93 0.15 7.64
CA ALA A 255 -30.57 1.34 8.39
C ALA A 255 -29.95 2.46 7.54
N MET A 256 -29.50 2.13 6.33
CA MET A 256 -28.92 3.09 5.36
C MET A 256 -29.93 3.55 4.31
N MET A 257 -31.02 2.78 4.12
CA MET A 257 -32.00 3.04 3.06
C MET A 257 -32.63 4.42 3.21
N THR A 258 -32.73 5.12 2.10
CA THR A 258 -33.38 6.43 1.96
C THR A 258 -34.52 6.33 0.94
N ASP A 259 -35.43 7.29 0.94
CA ASP A 259 -36.61 7.28 0.09
C ASP A 259 -36.26 7.51 -1.41
N ASP A 260 -35.06 8.02 -1.67
CA ASP A 260 -34.52 8.36 -2.98
C ASP A 260 -33.41 7.39 -3.44
N ALA A 261 -33.23 6.27 -2.74
CA ALA A 261 -32.26 5.25 -3.13
C ALA A 261 -32.72 4.49 -4.37
N GLU A 262 -31.86 4.38 -5.36
CA GLU A 262 -32.10 3.69 -6.63
C GLU A 262 -31.19 2.49 -6.85
N VAL A 263 -29.98 2.46 -6.22
CA VAL A 263 -28.99 1.40 -6.42
C VAL A 263 -28.46 0.87 -5.10
N ILE A 264 -28.32 -0.44 -5.02
CA ILE A 264 -27.62 -1.16 -3.94
C ILE A 264 -26.48 -1.95 -4.55
N SER A 265 -25.23 -1.57 -4.27
CA SER A 265 -24.06 -2.32 -4.75
C SER A 265 -23.44 -3.14 -3.62
N ILE A 266 -23.25 -4.44 -3.86
CA ILE A 266 -22.64 -5.39 -2.93
C ILE A 266 -21.26 -5.78 -3.44
N TYR A 267 -20.21 -5.50 -2.66
CA TYR A 267 -18.85 -5.96 -2.92
C TYR A 267 -18.50 -7.05 -1.92
N TYR A 268 -18.39 -8.32 -2.37
CA TYR A 268 -18.05 -9.42 -1.47
C TYR A 268 -16.54 -9.60 -1.34
N GLY A 269 -16.10 -9.85 -0.10
CA GLY A 269 -14.68 -10.00 0.25
C GLY A 269 -14.17 -11.44 0.10
N CYS A 270 -12.87 -11.64 0.35
CA CYS A 270 -12.23 -12.95 0.23
C CYS A 270 -12.78 -14.03 1.17
N ASP A 271 -13.43 -13.62 2.28
CA ASP A 271 -14.06 -14.53 3.27
C ASP A 271 -15.58 -14.69 3.07
N ALA A 272 -16.11 -14.29 1.91
CA ALA A 272 -17.46 -14.49 1.45
C ALA A 272 -17.49 -15.20 0.08
N SER A 273 -18.54 -15.92 -0.24
CA SER A 273 -18.68 -16.57 -1.53
C SER A 273 -19.67 -15.81 -2.42
N GLU A 274 -19.46 -15.90 -3.73
CA GLU A 274 -20.35 -15.35 -4.74
C GLU A 274 -21.81 -15.85 -4.55
N GLU A 275 -21.99 -17.17 -4.35
CA GLU A 275 -23.29 -17.78 -4.10
C GLU A 275 -24.05 -17.11 -2.93
N LYS A 276 -23.34 -16.74 -1.85
CA LYS A 276 -23.94 -16.07 -0.70
C LYS A 276 -24.22 -14.60 -0.98
N ALA A 277 -23.38 -13.94 -1.75
CA ALA A 277 -23.60 -12.57 -2.18
C ALA A 277 -24.82 -12.47 -3.11
N GLU A 278 -24.98 -13.40 -4.04
CA GLU A 278 -26.15 -13.53 -4.91
C GLU A 278 -27.44 -13.81 -4.11
N ALA A 279 -27.36 -14.70 -3.11
CA ALA A 279 -28.50 -14.97 -2.23
C ALA A 279 -28.88 -13.74 -1.39
N LEU A 280 -27.91 -12.94 -0.94
CA LEU A 280 -28.15 -11.68 -0.26
C LEU A 280 -28.80 -10.66 -1.21
N ALA A 281 -28.32 -10.56 -2.45
CA ALA A 281 -28.90 -9.69 -3.48
C ALA A 281 -30.39 -10.03 -3.72
N ALA A 282 -30.71 -11.31 -3.91
CA ALA A 282 -32.09 -11.75 -4.11
C ALA A 282 -33.01 -11.33 -2.94
N VAL A 283 -32.54 -11.41 -1.71
CA VAL A 283 -33.31 -10.94 -0.53
C VAL A 283 -33.50 -9.41 -0.56
N LEU A 284 -32.50 -8.66 -0.99
CA LEU A 284 -32.60 -7.21 -1.09
C LEU A 284 -33.47 -6.77 -2.24
N GLU A 285 -33.42 -7.43 -3.40
CA GLU A 285 -34.32 -7.19 -4.54
C GLU A 285 -35.80 -7.43 -4.18
N GLU A 286 -36.10 -8.54 -3.45
CA GLU A 286 -37.46 -8.81 -2.97
C GLU A 286 -37.97 -7.72 -2.02
N LYS A 287 -37.04 -7.20 -1.19
CA LYS A 287 -37.39 -6.21 -0.17
C LYS A 287 -37.46 -4.79 -0.71
N TYR A 288 -36.64 -4.44 -1.68
CA TYR A 288 -36.50 -3.12 -2.28
C TYR A 288 -36.68 -3.21 -3.82
N PRO A 289 -37.90 -3.50 -4.30
CA PRO A 289 -38.14 -3.78 -5.72
C PRO A 289 -37.92 -2.56 -6.64
N ASP A 290 -37.82 -1.39 -6.07
CA ASP A 290 -37.55 -0.13 -6.81
C ASP A 290 -36.04 0.15 -6.94
N CYS A 291 -35.17 -0.64 -6.26
CA CYS A 291 -33.72 -0.49 -6.34
C CYS A 291 -33.12 -1.57 -7.26
N GLU A 292 -32.14 -1.18 -8.08
CA GLU A 292 -31.25 -2.10 -8.77
C GLU A 292 -30.22 -2.65 -7.78
N VAL A 293 -30.01 -3.99 -7.76
CA VAL A 293 -29.05 -4.61 -6.87
C VAL A 293 -27.92 -5.22 -7.69
N GLU A 294 -26.68 -4.78 -7.44
CA GLU A 294 -25.49 -5.23 -8.13
C GLU A 294 -24.60 -6.05 -7.20
N VAL A 295 -24.03 -7.15 -7.72
CA VAL A 295 -23.06 -7.99 -7.00
C VAL A 295 -21.71 -7.94 -7.70
N ASN A 296 -20.70 -7.53 -6.96
CA ASN A 296 -19.34 -7.34 -7.46
C ASN A 296 -18.35 -8.15 -6.61
N ASN A 297 -17.39 -8.80 -7.26
CA ASN A 297 -16.27 -9.41 -6.55
C ASN A 297 -15.29 -8.32 -6.10
N GLY A 298 -15.24 -8.03 -4.81
CA GLY A 298 -14.28 -7.09 -4.26
C GLY A 298 -12.96 -7.74 -3.89
N GLY A 299 -13.01 -8.97 -3.38
CA GLY A 299 -11.84 -9.71 -2.90
C GLY A 299 -11.12 -9.03 -1.73
N GLN A 300 -11.76 -8.04 -1.07
CA GLN A 300 -11.21 -7.31 0.05
C GLN A 300 -11.06 -8.21 1.29
N PRO A 301 -9.98 -8.01 2.09
CA PRO A 301 -9.83 -8.67 3.37
C PRO A 301 -10.69 -8.00 4.45
N ILE A 302 -10.93 -8.68 5.58
CA ILE A 302 -11.56 -8.17 6.80
C ILE A 302 -13.07 -7.97 6.66
N TYR A 303 -13.53 -7.37 5.58
CA TYR A 303 -14.94 -7.15 5.33
C TYR A 303 -15.54 -8.26 4.49
N TYR A 304 -16.53 -8.95 5.04
CA TYR A 304 -17.31 -9.93 4.28
C TYR A 304 -18.05 -9.29 3.13
N TYR A 305 -18.64 -8.13 3.41
CA TYR A 305 -19.33 -7.32 2.41
C TYR A 305 -19.02 -5.84 2.65
N ILE A 306 -18.85 -5.09 1.59
CA ILE A 306 -18.98 -3.65 1.53
C ILE A 306 -20.22 -3.38 0.71
N ILE A 307 -21.17 -2.62 1.22
CA ILE A 307 -22.46 -2.37 0.56
C ILE A 307 -22.69 -0.87 0.49
N SER A 308 -23.04 -0.37 -0.69
CA SER A 308 -23.53 0.99 -0.82
C SER A 308 -25.02 1.03 -1.11
N VAL A 309 -25.63 2.16 -0.70
CA VAL A 309 -26.99 2.56 -1.04
C VAL A 309 -26.87 3.98 -1.58
N GLU A 310 -27.38 4.15 -2.81
CA GLU A 310 -27.25 5.38 -3.61
C GLU A 310 -28.58 5.81 -4.20
#